data_b78f9f370d9871e2374b6265e2655231
#
_entry.id   b78f9f370d9871e2374b6265e2655231
#
_cell.length_a   1.000
_cell.length_b   1.000
_cell.length_c   1.000
_cell.angle_alpha   90.00
_cell.angle_beta   90.00
_cell.angle_gamma   90.00
#
_symmetry.space_group_name_H-M   'P 1'
#
loop_
_entity.id
_entity.type
_entity.pdbx_description
1 polymer ?
#
loop_
_entity_poly.entity_id
_entity_poly.type
_entity_poly.pdbx_seq_one_letter_code
_entity_poly.pdbx_strand_id
1 'polypeptide(L)'
;MNKYIKVAIVVLAVVVVFVLSFLVRGKQSVRDIDFNEYQNVVKKGGFVYYGSSDVKKALKEFCDLYELEFNILNPEDLSESENKEIELKNDTIYNFENGKSTFTYSGDVSLEKLAEAFSKEKLIRTYKIISLDEYLKIIKSDGNHFMFIGSDSCGYCDKFKVSIIKALIKYDFNVYYLNIKNLSEDELSTLYATDKYFEENEWGTPLNFLYKDGKRVGELSGYVETDVLVNYLKENKVI
;
A
#
# COMPACT_ATOMS: atom_id res chain seq x y z
N MET A 1 0.43 55.61 -6.62
CA MET A 1 -0.09 54.28 -7.03
C MET A 1 -1.63 54.38 -7.09
N ASN A 2 -2.22 54.16 -8.22
CA ASN A 2 -3.64 54.37 -8.49
C ASN A 2 -4.49 53.45 -7.58
N LYS A 3 -5.62 53.97 -7.06
CA LYS A 3 -6.55 53.26 -6.16
C LYS A 3 -7.00 51.92 -6.75
N TYR A 4 -7.17 51.84 -8.06
CA TYR A 4 -7.54 50.60 -8.77
C TYR A 4 -6.44 49.58 -8.81
N ILE A 5 -5.15 49.99 -8.85
CA ILE A 5 -3.98 49.08 -8.79
C ILE A 5 -3.88 48.46 -7.40
N LYS A 6 -4.13 49.22 -6.31
CA LYS A 6 -4.12 48.67 -4.95
C LYS A 6 -5.23 47.63 -4.76
N VAL A 7 -6.43 47.88 -5.27
CA VAL A 7 -7.57 46.95 -5.21
C VAL A 7 -7.24 45.67 -6.01
N ALA A 8 -6.69 45.81 -7.23
CA ALA A 8 -6.33 44.67 -8.06
C ALA A 8 -5.25 43.76 -7.39
N ILE A 9 -4.25 44.38 -6.73
CA ILE A 9 -3.20 43.62 -5.99
C ILE A 9 -3.82 42.89 -4.80
N VAL A 10 -4.72 43.48 -4.05
CA VAL A 10 -5.41 42.82 -2.92
C VAL A 10 -6.28 41.68 -3.40
N VAL A 11 -7.05 41.85 -4.46
CA VAL A 11 -7.88 40.79 -5.06
C VAL A 11 -7.01 39.64 -5.57
N LEU A 12 -5.88 39.94 -6.25
CA LEU A 12 -4.94 38.91 -6.73
C LEU A 12 -4.31 38.16 -5.57
N ALA A 13 -3.90 38.84 -4.48
CA ALA A 13 -3.35 38.21 -3.29
C ALA A 13 -4.37 37.28 -2.61
N VAL A 14 -5.63 37.69 -2.50
CA VAL A 14 -6.71 36.86 -1.95
C VAL A 14 -6.96 35.64 -2.83
N VAL A 15 -7.00 35.80 -4.15
CA VAL A 15 -7.15 34.67 -5.08
C VAL A 15 -5.97 33.71 -5.01
N VAL A 16 -4.73 34.21 -4.94
CA VAL A 16 -3.52 33.39 -4.77
C VAL A 16 -3.54 32.65 -3.44
N VAL A 17 -3.92 33.28 -2.34
CA VAL A 17 -4.06 32.64 -1.03
C VAL A 17 -5.18 31.57 -1.07
N PHE A 18 -6.28 31.84 -1.75
CA PHE A 18 -7.38 30.87 -1.93
C PHE A 18 -6.95 29.68 -2.78
N VAL A 19 -6.26 29.92 -3.89
CA VAL A 19 -5.72 28.86 -4.77
C VAL A 19 -4.61 28.07 -4.03
N LEU A 20 -3.72 28.74 -3.31
CA LEU A 20 -2.71 28.07 -2.49
C LEU A 20 -3.34 27.28 -1.32
N SER A 21 -4.40 27.79 -0.68
CA SER A 21 -5.11 27.05 0.36
C SER A 21 -5.88 25.83 -0.20
N PHE A 22 -6.28 25.86 -1.46
CA PHE A 22 -6.84 24.69 -2.17
C PHE A 22 -5.76 23.69 -2.59
N LEU A 23 -4.58 24.18 -2.99
CA LEU A 23 -3.41 23.34 -3.33
C LEU A 23 -2.69 22.77 -2.10
N VAL A 24 -2.77 23.49 -0.95
CA VAL A 24 -2.18 23.08 0.34
C VAL A 24 -3.16 22.25 1.20
N ARG A 25 -4.45 22.22 0.88
CA ARG A 25 -5.32 21.15 1.35
C ARG A 25 -4.86 19.88 0.66
N GLY A 26 -3.82 19.27 1.23
CA GLY A 26 -3.41 17.93 0.86
C GLY A 26 -4.68 17.07 0.78
N LYS A 27 -4.87 16.41 -0.35
CA LYS A 27 -6.01 15.54 -0.61
C LYS A 27 -6.12 14.59 0.58
N GLN A 28 -7.18 14.71 1.38
CA GLN A 28 -7.35 13.83 2.54
C GLN A 28 -7.61 12.42 2.00
N SER A 29 -6.71 11.52 2.29
CA SER A 29 -6.84 10.12 1.87
C SER A 29 -8.04 9.42 2.53
N VAL A 30 -8.50 9.92 3.70
CA VAL A 30 -9.72 9.44 4.37
C VAL A 30 -10.53 10.62 4.89
N ARG A 31 -11.81 10.68 4.55
CA ARG A 31 -12.73 11.75 4.98
C ARG A 31 -14.08 11.19 5.39
N ASP A 32 -14.72 11.85 6.35
CA ASP A 32 -16.13 11.61 6.65
C ASP A 32 -17.00 12.27 5.57
N ILE A 33 -18.10 11.63 5.22
CA ILE A 33 -19.07 12.08 4.22
C ILE A 33 -20.49 12.02 4.74
N ASP A 34 -21.35 12.90 4.25
CA ASP A 34 -22.79 12.84 4.47
C ASP A 34 -23.51 11.91 3.47
N PHE A 35 -24.83 11.77 3.62
CA PHE A 35 -25.65 10.93 2.75
C PHE A 35 -25.63 11.36 1.26
N ASN A 36 -25.64 12.66 0.99
CA ASN A 36 -25.61 13.19 -0.38
C ASN A 36 -24.26 12.91 -1.05
N GLU A 37 -23.17 13.07 -0.30
CA GLU A 37 -21.82 12.73 -0.77
C GLU A 37 -21.70 11.21 -1.00
N TYR A 38 -22.27 10.38 -0.11
CA TYR A 38 -22.35 8.93 -0.30
C TYR A 38 -23.04 8.57 -1.62
N GLN A 39 -24.23 9.14 -1.89
CA GLN A 39 -24.91 8.90 -3.16
C GLN A 39 -24.07 9.29 -4.38
N ASN A 40 -23.27 10.34 -4.25
CA ASN A 40 -22.34 10.76 -5.31
C ASN A 40 -21.19 9.76 -5.48
N VAL A 41 -20.62 9.21 -4.37
CA VAL A 41 -19.57 8.18 -4.44
C VAL A 41 -20.13 6.92 -5.09
N VAL A 42 -21.32 6.47 -4.72
CA VAL A 42 -21.98 5.32 -5.35
C VAL A 42 -22.09 5.49 -6.87
N LYS A 43 -22.48 6.68 -7.35
CA LYS A 43 -22.61 6.97 -8.78
C LYS A 43 -21.29 7.08 -9.53
N LYS A 44 -20.31 7.77 -8.93
CA LYS A 44 -19.02 8.09 -9.58
C LYS A 44 -17.98 6.99 -9.43
N GLY A 45 -18.15 6.12 -8.45
CA GLY A 45 -17.16 5.13 -8.01
C GLY A 45 -16.30 5.61 -6.85
N GLY A 46 -15.79 4.65 -6.08
CA GLY A 46 -14.89 4.89 -4.97
C GLY A 46 -15.16 3.99 -3.76
N PHE A 47 -14.24 4.08 -2.80
CA PHE A 47 -14.32 3.30 -1.57
C PHE A 47 -15.14 4.03 -0.51
N VAL A 48 -16.03 3.27 0.14
CA VAL A 48 -16.81 3.71 1.31
C VAL A 48 -16.63 2.68 2.43
N TYR A 49 -16.22 3.13 3.60
CA TYR A 49 -16.39 2.39 4.83
C TYR A 49 -17.69 2.85 5.49
N TYR A 50 -18.61 1.92 5.72
CA TYR A 50 -19.84 2.16 6.44
C TYR A 50 -19.70 1.66 7.87
N GLY A 51 -19.59 2.59 8.83
CA GLY A 51 -19.34 2.29 10.24
C GLY A 51 -18.75 3.47 11.01
N SER A 52 -18.33 3.22 12.24
CA SER A 52 -17.76 4.25 13.14
C SER A 52 -16.47 4.88 12.57
N SER A 53 -16.30 6.18 12.79
CA SER A 53 -15.09 6.92 12.42
C SER A 53 -13.83 6.54 13.24
N ASP A 54 -13.95 5.66 14.23
CA ASP A 54 -12.83 5.20 15.07
C ASP A 54 -11.72 4.51 14.25
N VAL A 55 -12.09 3.90 13.12
CA VAL A 55 -11.14 3.24 12.20
C VAL A 55 -10.34 4.21 11.32
N LYS A 56 -10.65 5.51 11.36
CA LYS A 56 -10.09 6.53 10.46
C LYS A 56 -8.56 6.55 10.45
N LYS A 57 -7.92 6.33 11.61
CA LYS A 57 -6.47 6.29 11.70
C LYS A 57 -5.89 5.09 10.94
N ALA A 58 -6.46 3.91 11.13
CA ALA A 58 -5.99 2.68 10.47
C ALA A 58 -6.23 2.74 8.95
N LEU A 59 -7.40 3.20 8.52
CA LEU A 59 -7.70 3.44 7.10
C LEU A 59 -6.75 4.46 6.49
N LYS A 60 -6.40 5.53 7.23
CA LYS A 60 -5.47 6.54 6.75
C LYS A 60 -4.07 5.98 6.51
N GLU A 61 -3.55 5.16 7.41
CA GLU A 61 -2.25 4.51 7.24
C GLU A 61 -2.23 3.64 5.97
N PHE A 62 -3.30 2.87 5.72
CA PHE A 62 -3.46 2.08 4.52
C PHE A 62 -3.57 2.93 3.26
N CYS A 63 -4.41 3.96 3.26
CA CYS A 63 -4.63 4.85 2.13
C CYS A 63 -3.35 5.63 1.75
N ASP A 64 -2.64 6.15 2.74
CA ASP A 64 -1.41 6.91 2.51
C ASP A 64 -0.30 6.00 1.92
N LEU A 65 -0.27 4.73 2.33
CA LEU A 65 0.71 3.76 1.83
C LEU A 65 0.42 3.33 0.38
N TYR A 66 -0.86 3.08 0.05
CA TYR A 66 -1.27 2.57 -1.26
C TYR A 66 -1.81 3.64 -2.21
N GLU A 67 -1.72 4.93 -1.83
CA GLU A 67 -2.21 6.10 -2.59
C GLU A 67 -3.71 5.99 -2.93
N LEU A 68 -4.52 5.48 -1.99
CA LEU A 68 -5.96 5.31 -2.11
C LEU A 68 -6.74 6.43 -1.41
N GLU A 69 -8.01 6.55 -1.72
CA GLU A 69 -8.96 7.44 -1.07
C GLU A 69 -10.16 6.66 -0.53
N PHE A 70 -10.50 6.91 0.72
CA PHE A 70 -11.67 6.33 1.37
C PHE A 70 -12.60 7.40 1.89
N ASN A 71 -13.88 7.09 1.86
CA ASN A 71 -14.94 7.87 2.45
C ASN A 71 -15.52 7.08 3.62
N ILE A 72 -15.73 7.72 4.76
CA ILE A 72 -16.40 7.12 5.92
C ILE A 72 -17.82 7.65 5.97
N LEU A 73 -18.79 6.77 5.92
CA LEU A 73 -20.19 7.05 6.18
C LEU A 73 -20.56 6.45 7.54
N ASN A 74 -20.66 7.32 8.53
CA ASN A 74 -21.01 6.88 9.89
C ASN A 74 -22.54 6.80 10.03
N PRO A 75 -23.10 5.61 10.34
CA PRO A 75 -24.55 5.46 10.55
C PRO A 75 -25.14 6.36 11.64
N GLU A 76 -24.31 6.74 12.64
CA GLU A 76 -24.75 7.59 13.75
C GLU A 76 -24.99 9.05 13.32
N ASP A 77 -24.36 9.49 12.21
CA ASP A 77 -24.50 10.83 11.67
C ASP A 77 -25.70 10.97 10.69
N LEU A 78 -26.38 9.86 10.42
CA LEU A 78 -27.51 9.80 9.49
C LEU A 78 -28.85 9.89 10.19
N SER A 79 -29.83 10.54 9.55
CA SER A 79 -31.22 10.51 9.99
C SER A 79 -31.83 9.10 9.86
N GLU A 80 -32.92 8.85 10.59
CA GLU A 80 -33.61 7.55 10.53
C GLU A 80 -34.13 7.22 9.10
N SER A 81 -34.51 8.23 8.32
CA SER A 81 -34.95 8.07 6.94
C SER A 81 -33.78 7.69 6.03
N GLU A 82 -32.62 8.34 6.17
CA GLU A 82 -31.43 8.06 5.36
C GLU A 82 -30.88 6.65 5.67
N ASN A 83 -30.86 6.25 6.95
CA ASN A 83 -30.45 4.90 7.34
C ASN A 83 -31.35 3.81 6.73
N LYS A 84 -32.66 4.08 6.54
CA LYS A 84 -33.59 3.14 5.89
C LYS A 84 -33.36 2.99 4.39
N GLU A 85 -32.73 3.98 3.75
CA GLU A 85 -32.40 3.94 2.32
C GLU A 85 -31.08 3.23 2.03
N ILE A 86 -30.27 2.93 3.07
CA ILE A 86 -28.96 2.32 2.95
C ILE A 86 -29.04 0.82 3.19
N GLU A 87 -28.73 0.03 2.16
CA GLU A 87 -28.66 -1.43 2.24
C GLU A 87 -27.23 -1.93 2.48
N LEU A 88 -26.44 -1.19 3.31
CA LEU A 88 -25.07 -1.56 3.64
C LEU A 88 -24.99 -2.24 5.01
N LYS A 89 -24.07 -3.19 5.13
CA LYS A 89 -23.74 -3.81 6.41
C LYS A 89 -22.74 -2.95 7.15
N ASN A 90 -23.00 -2.74 8.45
CA ASN A 90 -22.09 -2.00 9.33
C ASN A 90 -20.69 -2.65 9.37
N ASP A 91 -19.68 -1.85 9.70
CA ASP A 91 -18.26 -2.22 9.77
C ASP A 91 -17.74 -2.92 8.51
N THR A 92 -18.12 -2.36 7.36
CA THR A 92 -17.83 -2.96 6.06
C THR A 92 -17.32 -1.91 5.07
N ILE A 93 -16.27 -2.27 4.35
CA ILE A 93 -15.73 -1.51 3.20
C ILE A 93 -16.43 -1.98 1.93
N TYR A 94 -16.80 -1.03 1.11
CA TYR A 94 -17.36 -1.23 -0.22
C TYR A 94 -16.53 -0.48 -1.26
N ASN A 95 -16.31 -1.08 -2.42
CA ASN A 95 -15.92 -0.34 -3.62
C ASN A 95 -17.11 -0.24 -4.56
N PHE A 96 -17.45 0.97 -4.97
CA PHE A 96 -18.53 1.20 -5.90
C PHE A 96 -18.00 1.54 -7.28
N GLU A 97 -18.65 1.00 -8.32
CA GLU A 97 -18.44 1.32 -9.72
C GLU A 97 -19.77 1.37 -10.45
N ASN A 98 -20.07 2.49 -11.09
CA ASN A 98 -21.31 2.68 -11.85
C ASN A 98 -22.59 2.31 -11.06
N GLY A 99 -22.67 2.70 -9.80
CA GLY A 99 -23.82 2.46 -8.94
C GLY A 99 -23.90 1.07 -8.32
N LYS A 100 -22.90 0.23 -8.51
CA LYS A 100 -22.89 -1.15 -7.95
C LYS A 100 -21.64 -1.37 -7.10
N SER A 101 -21.79 -2.14 -6.02
CA SER A 101 -20.65 -2.61 -5.25
C SER A 101 -19.94 -3.72 -6.04
N THR A 102 -18.64 -3.51 -6.31
CA THR A 102 -17.76 -4.45 -7.00
C THR A 102 -16.84 -5.20 -6.05
N PHE A 103 -16.69 -4.69 -4.82
CA PHE A 103 -15.90 -5.30 -3.76
C PHE A 103 -16.55 -5.03 -2.40
N THR A 104 -16.46 -6.01 -1.51
CA THR A 104 -16.94 -5.90 -0.15
C THR A 104 -15.97 -6.59 0.81
N TYR A 105 -15.60 -5.90 1.89
CA TYR A 105 -14.76 -6.43 2.94
C TYR A 105 -15.32 -6.12 4.32
N SER A 106 -15.62 -7.15 5.09
CA SER A 106 -16.03 -7.06 6.50
C SER A 106 -15.00 -7.81 7.34
N GLY A 107 -14.22 -7.08 8.12
CA GLY A 107 -13.16 -7.67 8.93
C GLY A 107 -12.29 -6.62 9.61
N ASP A 108 -11.18 -7.07 10.16
CA ASP A 108 -10.21 -6.21 10.81
C ASP A 108 -9.60 -5.22 9.80
N VAL A 109 -9.65 -3.92 10.12
CA VAL A 109 -9.14 -2.81 9.30
C VAL A 109 -7.65 -2.50 9.56
N SER A 110 -6.91 -3.43 10.20
CA SER A 110 -5.44 -3.30 10.30
C SER A 110 -4.79 -3.29 8.91
N LEU A 111 -3.64 -2.62 8.82
CA LEU A 111 -2.89 -2.47 7.57
C LEU A 111 -2.65 -3.83 6.88
N GLU A 112 -2.26 -4.85 7.66
CA GLU A 112 -1.97 -6.19 7.14
C GLU A 112 -3.22 -6.86 6.55
N LYS A 113 -4.34 -6.82 7.27
CA LYS A 113 -5.60 -7.46 6.83
C LYS A 113 -6.22 -6.77 5.63
N LEU A 114 -6.14 -5.45 5.57
CA LEU A 114 -6.55 -4.70 4.38
C LEU A 114 -5.66 -5.02 3.18
N ALA A 115 -4.33 -5.05 3.37
CA ALA A 115 -3.40 -5.39 2.30
C ALA A 115 -3.65 -6.81 1.75
N GLU A 116 -3.90 -7.78 2.63
CA GLU A 116 -4.26 -9.16 2.23
C GLU A 116 -5.54 -9.17 1.40
N ALA A 117 -6.63 -8.56 1.89
CA ALA A 117 -7.93 -8.55 1.24
C ALA A 117 -7.88 -7.85 -0.13
N PHE A 118 -7.29 -6.66 -0.18
CA PHE A 118 -7.23 -5.86 -1.40
C PHE A 118 -6.29 -6.45 -2.46
N SER A 119 -5.20 -7.08 -2.04
CA SER A 119 -4.27 -7.77 -2.94
C SER A 119 -4.93 -9.01 -3.57
N LYS A 120 -5.70 -9.77 -2.80
CA LYS A 120 -6.43 -10.94 -3.28
C LYS A 120 -7.38 -10.60 -4.43
N GLU A 121 -8.05 -9.47 -4.34
CA GLU A 121 -8.95 -8.94 -5.37
C GLU A 121 -8.23 -8.08 -6.44
N LYS A 122 -6.89 -8.01 -6.41
CA LYS A 122 -6.05 -7.23 -7.33
C LYS A 122 -6.33 -5.72 -7.33
N LEU A 123 -6.90 -5.20 -6.23
CA LEU A 123 -7.15 -3.77 -6.05
C LEU A 123 -5.87 -3.00 -5.71
N ILE A 124 -4.88 -3.70 -5.15
CA ILE A 124 -3.54 -3.18 -4.89
C ILE A 124 -2.48 -4.21 -5.30
N ARG A 125 -1.25 -3.76 -5.41
CA ARG A 125 -0.07 -4.63 -5.54
C ARG A 125 0.70 -4.64 -4.22
N THR A 126 1.13 -5.81 -3.80
CA THR A 126 1.96 -5.99 -2.61
C THR A 126 2.94 -7.14 -2.82
N TYR A 127 3.89 -7.30 -1.91
CA TYR A 127 4.76 -8.46 -1.89
C TYR A 127 4.00 -9.71 -1.43
N LYS A 128 4.39 -10.87 -1.94
CA LYS A 128 3.82 -12.16 -1.54
C LYS A 128 4.63 -12.75 -0.39
N ILE A 129 3.99 -13.02 0.74
CA ILE A 129 4.60 -13.78 1.84
C ILE A 129 4.67 -15.25 1.43
N ILE A 130 5.83 -15.87 1.59
CA ILE A 130 6.09 -17.23 1.15
C ILE A 130 6.71 -18.08 2.25
N SER A 131 6.51 -19.41 2.18
CA SER A 131 7.21 -20.42 2.95
C SER A 131 8.61 -20.70 2.38
N LEU A 132 9.44 -21.43 3.14
CA LEU A 132 10.74 -21.89 2.63
C LEU A 132 10.59 -22.79 1.41
N ASP A 133 9.60 -23.69 1.41
CA ASP A 133 9.33 -24.57 0.26
C ASP A 133 8.97 -23.80 -1.01
N GLU A 134 8.19 -22.73 -0.87
CA GLU A 134 7.87 -21.84 -2.01
C GLU A 134 9.14 -21.09 -2.45
N TYR A 135 9.95 -20.58 -1.51
CA TYR A 135 11.24 -19.95 -1.80
C TYR A 135 12.11 -20.87 -2.66
N LEU A 136 12.31 -22.12 -2.22
CA LEU A 136 13.14 -23.12 -2.92
C LEU A 136 12.65 -23.45 -4.35
N LYS A 137 11.35 -23.35 -4.58
CA LYS A 137 10.74 -23.52 -5.92
C LYS A 137 10.96 -22.28 -6.78
N ILE A 138 10.72 -21.10 -6.21
CA ILE A 138 10.79 -19.83 -6.95
C ILE A 138 12.21 -19.52 -7.40
N ILE A 139 13.23 -19.72 -6.56
CA ILE A 139 14.62 -19.45 -6.92
C ILE A 139 15.16 -20.34 -8.05
N LYS A 140 14.44 -21.42 -8.41
CA LYS A 140 14.77 -22.35 -9.49
C LYS A 140 13.89 -22.17 -10.72
N SER A 141 12.89 -21.28 -10.67
CA SER A 141 11.93 -21.08 -11.75
C SER A 141 12.43 -20.05 -12.77
N ASP A 142 11.81 -20.07 -13.94
CA ASP A 142 12.06 -19.06 -14.98
C ASP A 142 11.51 -17.70 -14.60
N GLY A 143 12.06 -16.64 -15.18
CA GLY A 143 11.66 -15.27 -14.99
C GLY A 143 12.47 -14.51 -13.94
N ASN A 144 12.05 -13.27 -13.67
CA ASN A 144 12.68 -12.38 -12.70
C ASN A 144 11.94 -12.46 -11.36
N HIS A 145 12.68 -12.75 -10.28
CA HIS A 145 12.12 -12.89 -8.93
C HIS A 145 12.94 -12.06 -7.94
N PHE A 146 12.33 -11.06 -7.35
CA PHE A 146 12.94 -10.28 -6.26
C PHE A 146 12.57 -10.93 -4.93
N MET A 147 13.58 -11.54 -4.29
CA MET A 147 13.44 -12.24 -3.03
C MET A 147 13.84 -11.31 -1.89
N PHE A 148 12.92 -11.01 -0.99
CA PHE A 148 13.15 -10.23 0.21
C PHE A 148 13.19 -11.17 1.42
N ILE A 149 14.36 -11.35 2.01
CA ILE A 149 14.59 -12.12 3.23
C ILE A 149 14.62 -11.14 4.40
N GLY A 150 13.70 -11.29 5.33
CA GLY A 150 13.53 -10.36 6.44
C GLY A 150 13.01 -11.01 7.70
N SER A 151 12.75 -10.21 8.71
CA SER A 151 12.18 -10.64 9.99
C SER A 151 11.16 -9.63 10.48
N ASP A 152 10.06 -10.08 11.09
CA ASP A 152 9.05 -9.20 11.69
C ASP A 152 9.54 -8.47 12.96
N SER A 153 10.72 -8.83 13.48
CA SER A 153 11.38 -8.10 14.56
C SER A 153 12.44 -7.09 14.08
N CYS A 154 12.54 -6.88 12.78
CA CYS A 154 13.55 -6.04 12.15
C CYS A 154 12.96 -4.69 11.71
N GLY A 155 13.24 -3.61 12.43
CA GLY A 155 12.72 -2.28 12.10
C GLY A 155 13.18 -1.72 10.74
N TYR A 156 14.34 -2.14 10.22
CA TYR A 156 14.76 -1.81 8.85
C TYR A 156 13.96 -2.58 7.80
N CYS A 157 13.51 -3.81 8.13
CA CYS A 157 12.61 -4.56 7.26
C CYS A 157 11.26 -3.86 7.08
N ASP A 158 10.70 -3.29 8.16
CA ASP A 158 9.44 -2.55 8.07
C ASP A 158 9.56 -1.31 7.19
N LYS A 159 10.66 -0.57 7.30
CA LYS A 159 10.96 0.54 6.40
C LYS A 159 11.11 0.08 4.95
N PHE A 160 11.75 -1.06 4.74
CA PHE A 160 11.97 -1.59 3.40
C PHE A 160 10.67 -2.11 2.76
N LYS A 161 9.75 -2.70 3.54
CA LYS A 161 8.39 -3.04 3.07
C LYS A 161 7.67 -1.82 2.48
N VAL A 162 7.80 -0.64 3.10
CA VAL A 162 7.24 0.60 2.57
C VAL A 162 7.89 0.99 1.23
N SER A 163 9.22 0.90 1.12
CA SER A 163 9.94 1.17 -0.14
C SER A 163 9.50 0.23 -1.27
N ILE A 164 9.32 -1.05 -0.98
CA ILE A 164 8.81 -2.06 -1.91
C ILE A 164 7.39 -1.71 -2.37
N ILE A 165 6.47 -1.40 -1.47
CA ILE A 165 5.08 -1.08 -1.81
C ILE A 165 5.03 0.15 -2.71
N LYS A 166 5.75 1.22 -2.39
CA LYS A 166 5.82 2.42 -3.24
C LYS A 166 6.40 2.14 -4.63
N ALA A 167 7.33 1.20 -4.76
CA ALA A 167 7.81 0.75 -6.06
C ALA A 167 6.74 -0.06 -6.82
N LEU A 168 6.01 -0.96 -6.14
CA LEU A 168 4.96 -1.79 -6.71
C LEU A 168 3.73 -1.00 -7.18
N ILE A 169 3.42 0.16 -6.57
CA ILE A 169 2.37 1.06 -7.05
C ILE A 169 2.68 1.55 -8.47
N LYS A 170 3.96 1.79 -8.78
CA LYS A 170 4.41 2.41 -10.04
C LYS A 170 4.88 1.42 -11.08
N TYR A 171 5.38 0.28 -10.66
CA TYR A 171 6.04 -0.71 -11.53
C TYR A 171 5.48 -2.10 -11.31
N ASP A 172 5.46 -2.90 -12.37
CA ASP A 172 5.00 -4.29 -12.33
C ASP A 172 6.20 -5.24 -12.21
N PHE A 173 6.39 -5.82 -11.02
CA PHE A 173 7.39 -6.84 -10.74
C PHE A 173 6.98 -7.72 -9.57
N ASN A 174 7.56 -8.92 -9.49
CA ASN A 174 7.22 -9.86 -8.44
C ASN A 174 8.18 -9.72 -7.25
N VAL A 175 7.63 -9.56 -6.06
CA VAL A 175 8.37 -9.55 -4.79
C VAL A 175 7.86 -10.66 -3.88
N TYR A 176 8.78 -11.45 -3.37
CA TYR A 176 8.49 -12.57 -2.46
C TYR A 176 9.20 -12.33 -1.14
N TYR A 177 8.45 -12.29 -0.05
CA TYR A 177 8.96 -12.07 1.31
C TYR A 177 9.05 -13.38 2.07
N LEU A 178 10.26 -13.76 2.48
CA LEU A 178 10.53 -14.87 3.40
C LEU A 178 10.84 -14.32 4.78
N ASN A 179 9.97 -14.62 5.75
CA ASN A 179 10.18 -14.24 7.15
C ASN A 179 11.01 -15.30 7.87
N ILE A 180 12.29 -15.02 8.10
CA ILE A 180 13.20 -16.00 8.74
C ILE A 180 12.89 -16.23 10.22
N LYS A 181 12.14 -15.35 10.89
CA LYS A 181 11.73 -15.55 12.29
C LYS A 181 10.83 -16.78 12.46
N ASN A 182 10.13 -17.17 11.42
CA ASN A 182 9.20 -18.29 11.43
C ASN A 182 9.85 -19.62 11.03
N LEU A 183 11.15 -19.61 10.70
CA LEU A 183 11.89 -20.81 10.30
C LEU A 183 12.49 -21.52 11.51
N SER A 184 12.43 -22.85 11.50
CA SER A 184 13.17 -23.71 12.42
C SER A 184 14.68 -23.69 12.11
N GLU A 185 15.51 -24.23 13.01
CA GLU A 185 16.97 -24.32 12.81
C GLU A 185 17.32 -25.15 11.56
N ASP A 186 16.59 -26.23 11.30
CA ASP A 186 16.79 -27.08 10.13
C ASP A 186 16.40 -26.34 8.83
N GLU A 187 15.32 -25.55 8.86
CA GLU A 187 14.90 -24.72 7.74
C GLU A 187 15.89 -23.58 7.48
N LEU A 188 16.43 -22.96 8.53
CA LEU A 188 17.50 -21.95 8.38
C LEU A 188 18.76 -22.57 7.76
N SER A 189 19.16 -23.76 8.21
CA SER A 189 20.28 -24.51 7.64
C SER A 189 20.04 -24.81 6.16
N THR A 190 18.79 -25.18 5.81
CA THR A 190 18.38 -25.41 4.42
C THR A 190 18.46 -24.12 3.60
N LEU A 191 17.99 -22.99 4.12
CA LEU A 191 18.10 -21.69 3.48
C LEU A 191 19.57 -21.32 3.20
N TYR A 192 20.43 -21.47 4.19
CA TYR A 192 21.86 -21.14 4.05
C TYR A 192 22.55 -21.99 2.98
N ALA A 193 22.17 -23.24 2.85
CA ALA A 193 22.69 -24.13 1.81
C ALA A 193 22.25 -23.74 0.37
N THR A 194 21.30 -22.82 0.21
CA THR A 194 20.81 -22.41 -1.13
C THR A 194 21.79 -21.52 -1.89
N ASP A 195 22.63 -20.76 -1.19
CA ASP A 195 23.54 -19.81 -1.81
C ASP A 195 24.78 -19.61 -0.96
N LYS A 196 25.94 -19.65 -1.59
CA LYS A 196 27.25 -19.43 -0.95
C LYS A 196 27.37 -18.06 -0.28
N TYR A 197 26.53 -17.10 -0.66
CA TYR A 197 26.49 -15.77 -0.06
C TYR A 197 26.38 -15.86 1.46
N PHE A 198 25.59 -16.80 1.99
CA PHE A 198 25.37 -16.97 3.41
C PHE A 198 26.61 -17.48 4.18
N GLU A 199 27.52 -18.18 3.48
CA GLU A 199 28.78 -18.67 4.05
C GLU A 199 29.92 -17.64 3.90
N GLU A 200 29.93 -16.91 2.78
CA GLU A 200 31.04 -16.05 2.37
C GLU A 200 30.92 -14.62 2.91
N ASN A 201 29.75 -14.23 3.42
CA ASN A 201 29.49 -12.84 3.83
C ASN A 201 28.89 -12.76 5.22
N GLU A 202 29.23 -11.70 5.94
CA GLU A 202 28.43 -11.24 7.07
C GLU A 202 27.13 -10.65 6.52
N TRP A 203 25.99 -11.12 6.98
CA TRP A 203 24.70 -10.67 6.50
C TRP A 203 23.71 -10.43 7.62
N GLY A 204 22.70 -9.65 7.33
CA GLY A 204 21.59 -9.33 8.23
C GLY A 204 20.34 -9.01 7.44
N THR A 205 19.25 -8.72 8.13
CA THR A 205 17.98 -8.37 7.49
C THR A 205 17.75 -6.86 7.45
N PRO A 206 17.18 -6.33 6.37
CA PRO A 206 16.71 -7.02 5.15
C PRO A 206 17.88 -7.47 4.26
N LEU A 207 17.78 -8.65 3.67
CA LEU A 207 18.66 -9.13 2.61
C LEU A 207 17.81 -9.45 1.39
N ASN A 208 18.26 -9.00 0.23
CA ASN A 208 17.48 -9.16 -0.98
C ASN A 208 18.32 -9.78 -2.08
N PHE A 209 17.76 -10.77 -2.74
CA PHE A 209 18.36 -11.40 -3.90
C PHE A 209 17.48 -11.21 -5.13
N LEU A 210 18.11 -10.99 -6.25
CA LEU A 210 17.47 -11.02 -7.55
C LEU A 210 17.85 -12.31 -8.27
N TYR A 211 16.85 -13.14 -8.55
CA TYR A 211 16.98 -14.34 -9.36
C TYR A 211 16.42 -14.10 -10.75
N LYS A 212 17.08 -14.65 -11.74
CA LYS A 212 16.64 -14.68 -13.13
C LYS A 212 16.89 -16.07 -13.68
N ASP A 213 15.84 -16.73 -14.17
CA ASP A 213 15.89 -18.04 -14.81
C ASP A 213 16.69 -19.07 -13.98
N GLY A 214 16.38 -19.14 -12.67
CA GLY A 214 16.99 -20.06 -11.73
C GLY A 214 18.40 -19.67 -11.24
N LYS A 215 18.90 -18.48 -11.56
CA LYS A 215 20.23 -18.01 -11.14
C LYS A 215 20.15 -16.70 -10.37
N ARG A 216 20.89 -16.58 -9.29
CA ARG A 216 21.07 -15.29 -8.62
C ARG A 216 21.92 -14.38 -9.50
N VAL A 217 21.36 -13.24 -9.87
CA VAL A 217 22.01 -12.25 -10.75
C VAL A 217 22.34 -10.95 -10.02
N GLY A 218 21.85 -10.77 -8.80
CA GLY A 218 22.14 -9.59 -8.01
C GLY A 218 21.73 -9.76 -6.55
N GLU A 219 22.24 -8.84 -5.75
CA GLU A 219 21.95 -8.73 -4.33
C GLU A 219 21.81 -7.28 -3.91
N LEU A 220 21.04 -7.04 -2.87
CA LEU A 220 20.86 -5.74 -2.25
C LEU A 220 20.75 -5.94 -0.74
N SER A 221 21.82 -5.66 -0.01
CA SER A 221 21.89 -5.83 1.44
C SER A 221 21.46 -4.58 2.16
N GLY A 222 20.66 -4.76 3.23
CA GLY A 222 20.17 -3.67 4.04
C GLY A 222 18.96 -2.93 3.45
N TYR A 223 18.49 -1.95 4.22
CA TYR A 223 17.41 -1.05 3.82
C TYR A 223 17.91 -0.04 2.78
N VAL A 224 17.10 0.18 1.76
CA VAL A 224 17.29 1.28 0.80
C VAL A 224 15.96 2.02 0.58
N GLU A 225 16.05 3.28 0.22
CA GLU A 225 14.90 4.10 -0.18
C GLU A 225 14.33 3.63 -1.53
N THR A 226 13.09 4.04 -1.79
CA THR A 226 12.33 3.61 -2.98
C THR A 226 13.04 3.92 -4.31
N ASP A 227 13.68 5.08 -4.42
CA ASP A 227 14.39 5.51 -5.62
C ASP A 227 15.64 4.65 -5.89
N VAL A 228 16.37 4.29 -4.83
CA VAL A 228 17.53 3.40 -4.93
C VAL A 228 17.08 2.00 -5.35
N LEU A 229 15.99 1.47 -4.76
CA LEU A 229 15.41 0.19 -5.17
C LEU A 229 14.99 0.21 -6.64
N VAL A 230 14.27 1.25 -7.07
CA VAL A 230 13.81 1.40 -8.45
C VAL A 230 14.98 1.46 -9.43
N ASN A 231 16.04 2.20 -9.11
CA ASN A 231 17.25 2.28 -9.94
C ASN A 231 17.91 0.90 -10.05
N TYR A 232 18.08 0.19 -8.92
CA TYR A 232 18.61 -1.18 -8.92
C TYR A 232 17.80 -2.12 -9.81
N LEU A 233 16.47 -2.07 -9.74
CA LEU A 233 15.58 -2.91 -10.55
C LEU A 233 15.70 -2.58 -12.06
N LYS A 234 15.84 -1.29 -12.42
CA LYS A 234 16.07 -0.85 -13.82
C LYS A 234 17.41 -1.30 -14.37
N GLU A 235 18.48 -1.12 -13.60
CA GLU A 235 19.83 -1.55 -13.99
C GLU A 235 19.90 -3.05 -14.27
N ASN A 236 19.14 -3.83 -13.50
CA ASN A 236 19.03 -5.29 -13.66
C ASN A 236 17.92 -5.72 -14.66
N LYS A 237 17.25 -4.78 -15.34
CA LYS A 237 16.20 -5.03 -16.35
C LYS A 237 15.02 -5.86 -15.81
N VAL A 238 14.62 -5.57 -14.58
CA VAL A 238 13.44 -6.16 -13.95
C VAL A 238 12.18 -5.35 -14.27
N ILE A 239 12.34 -4.02 -14.34
CA ILE A 239 11.29 -3.03 -14.66
C ILE A 239 11.77 -2.07 -15.73
#